data_023a84f8e8724387cf9c1aa881b1ca60
#
_entry.id   023a84f8e8724387cf9c1aa881b1ca60
#
_cell.length_a   1.000
_cell.length_b   1.000
_cell.length_c   1.000
_cell.angle_alpha   90.00
_cell.angle_beta   90.00
_cell.angle_gamma   90.00
#
_symmetry.space_group_name_H-M   'P 1'
#
loop_
_entity.id
_entity.type
_entity.pdbx_description
1 polymer ?
#
loop_
_entity_poly.entity_id
_entity_poly.type
_entity_poly.pdbx_seq_one_letter_code
_entity_poly.pdbx_strand_id
1 'polypeptide(L)'
;MTTQFDQVSVVKQANIYFDGKCVSHTVLFADGSKKTIGVIFPSSLVFNTGAPELMEVNAGKCRIRLQGEENWNEYSAGQQFNVPGNSKFDIETVEMLDYVCHFL
;
A
#
# COMPACT_ATOMS: atom_id res chain seq x y z
N MET A 1 -7.45 -9.80 -13.13
CA MET A 1 -6.58 -8.79 -12.47
C MET A 1 -5.58 -8.29 -13.49
N THR A 2 -5.42 -6.99 -13.58
CA THR A 2 -4.43 -6.41 -14.48
C THR A 2 -3.03 -6.61 -13.91
N THR A 3 -2.07 -6.79 -14.79
CA THR A 3 -0.66 -6.92 -14.42
C THR A 3 0.13 -5.64 -14.67
N GLN A 4 -0.52 -4.64 -15.25
CA GLN A 4 0.09 -3.35 -15.54
C GLN A 4 -0.97 -2.27 -15.68
N PHE A 5 -0.55 -1.02 -15.51
CA PHE A 5 -1.37 0.14 -15.80
C PHE A 5 -0.89 0.74 -17.13
N ASP A 6 -1.82 0.92 -18.07
CA ASP A 6 -1.52 1.48 -19.38
C ASP A 6 -1.95 2.94 -19.46
N GLN A 7 -1.29 3.72 -20.32
CA GLN A 7 -1.64 5.12 -20.60
C GLN A 7 -1.72 5.96 -19.32
N VAL A 8 -0.71 5.83 -18.47
CA VAL A 8 -0.61 6.55 -17.21
C VAL A 8 0.66 7.38 -17.19
N SER A 9 0.67 8.38 -16.30
CA SER A 9 1.89 9.13 -16.00
C SER A 9 2.42 8.70 -14.66
N VAL A 10 3.73 8.60 -14.54
CA VAL A 10 4.39 8.25 -13.27
C VAL A 10 5.20 9.45 -12.81
N VAL A 11 4.96 9.88 -11.57
CA VAL A 11 5.79 10.90 -10.95
C VAL A 11 7.15 10.28 -10.67
N LYS A 12 8.19 10.84 -11.29
CA LYS A 12 9.51 10.19 -11.27
C LYS A 12 10.21 10.23 -9.93
N GLN A 13 9.86 11.18 -9.07
CA GLN A 13 10.44 11.26 -7.73
C GLN A 13 9.70 10.31 -6.81
N ALA A 14 10.45 9.47 -6.10
CA ALA A 14 9.88 8.51 -5.18
C ALA A 14 9.32 9.18 -3.93
N ASN A 15 8.26 8.60 -3.37
CA ASN A 15 7.79 8.89 -2.03
C ASN A 15 8.54 7.97 -1.07
N ILE A 16 9.29 8.56 -0.13
CA ILE A 16 10.12 7.79 0.77
C ILE A 16 9.62 7.98 2.19
N TYR A 17 9.29 6.88 2.85
CA TYR A 17 8.78 6.87 4.22
C TYR A 17 9.65 5.99 5.10
N PHE A 18 9.70 6.33 6.40
CA PHE A 18 10.39 5.54 7.43
C PHE A 18 11.85 5.23 7.06
N ASP A 19 12.57 6.27 6.65
CA ASP A 19 13.99 6.17 6.28
C ASP A 19 14.26 5.13 5.19
N GLY A 20 13.34 5.04 4.21
CA GLY A 20 13.51 4.14 3.08
C GLY A 20 12.93 2.75 3.26
N LYS A 21 12.26 2.47 4.39
CA LYS A 21 11.60 1.17 4.59
C LYS A 21 10.36 1.01 3.73
N CYS A 22 9.78 2.11 3.28
CA CYS A 22 8.68 2.11 2.32
C CYS A 22 9.00 3.11 1.22
N VAL A 23 8.97 2.66 -0.03
CA VAL A 23 9.25 3.51 -1.19
C VAL A 23 8.16 3.27 -2.22
N SER A 24 7.55 4.35 -2.71
CA SER A 24 6.50 4.24 -3.72
C SER A 24 6.64 5.34 -4.77
N HIS A 25 6.00 5.14 -5.91
CA HIS A 25 5.83 6.16 -6.93
C HIS A 25 4.35 6.40 -7.17
N THR A 26 4.00 7.65 -7.39
CA THR A 26 2.62 8.03 -7.70
C THR A 26 2.36 7.82 -9.18
N VAL A 27 1.24 7.16 -9.48
CA VAL A 27 0.74 6.90 -10.83
C VAL A 27 -0.50 7.75 -11.04
N LEU A 28 -0.51 8.53 -12.11
CA LEU A 28 -1.60 9.45 -12.44
C LEU A 28 -2.39 8.89 -13.63
N PHE A 29 -3.70 8.85 -13.48
CA PHE A 29 -4.61 8.33 -14.50
C PHE A 29 -5.26 9.49 -15.27
N ALA A 30 -5.73 9.19 -16.48
CA ALA A 30 -6.34 10.19 -17.35
C ALA A 30 -7.60 10.84 -16.75
N ASP A 31 -8.30 10.14 -15.89
CA ASP A 31 -9.51 10.65 -15.22
C ASP A 31 -9.22 11.55 -14.01
N GLY A 32 -7.95 11.82 -13.74
CA GLY A 32 -7.52 12.64 -12.61
C GLY A 32 -7.31 11.88 -11.32
N SER A 33 -7.60 10.59 -11.30
CA SER A 33 -7.34 9.76 -10.11
C SER A 33 -5.86 9.39 -10.02
N LYS A 34 -5.47 8.94 -8.82
CA LYS A 34 -4.09 8.51 -8.59
C LYS A 34 -4.07 7.24 -7.75
N LYS A 35 -2.98 6.48 -7.92
CA LYS A 35 -2.64 5.35 -7.08
C LYS A 35 -1.16 5.43 -6.78
N THR A 36 -0.69 4.62 -5.83
CA THR A 36 0.76 4.46 -5.65
C THR A 36 1.13 3.00 -5.85
N ILE A 37 2.31 2.79 -6.42
CA ILE A 37 2.92 1.47 -6.56
C ILE A 37 4.24 1.52 -5.80
N GLY A 38 4.51 0.49 -5.01
CA GLY A 38 5.70 0.54 -4.19
C GLY A 38 6.04 -0.76 -3.53
N VAL A 39 7.04 -0.66 -2.67
CA VAL A 39 7.53 -1.79 -1.88
C VAL A 39 7.70 -1.36 -0.43
N ILE A 40 7.49 -2.31 0.47
CA ILE A 40 7.79 -2.17 1.88
C ILE A 40 8.81 -3.24 2.23
N PHE A 41 9.97 -2.81 2.72
CA PHE A 41 11.01 -3.72 3.15
C PHE A 41 10.66 -4.33 4.51
N PRO A 42 11.27 -5.47 4.89
CA PRO A 42 10.96 -6.12 6.17
C PRO A 42 11.03 -5.15 7.35
N SER A 43 9.88 -4.98 8.02
CA SER A 43 9.75 -3.97 9.08
C SER A 43 8.39 -4.06 9.75
N SER A 44 8.24 -3.28 10.83
CA SER A 44 6.96 -3.02 11.50
C SER A 44 6.72 -1.52 11.42
N LEU A 45 5.63 -1.12 10.76
CA LEU A 45 5.34 0.29 10.49
C LEU A 45 3.91 0.62 10.89
N VAL A 46 3.66 1.92 11.13
CA VAL A 46 2.32 2.45 11.36
C VAL A 46 2.04 3.50 10.28
N PHE A 47 1.00 3.29 9.51
CA PHE A 47 0.55 4.25 8.49
C PHE A 47 -0.72 4.96 8.93
N ASN A 48 -0.81 6.24 8.58
CA ASN A 48 -2.01 7.03 8.75
C ASN A 48 -2.71 7.18 7.41
N THR A 49 -4.05 7.17 7.42
CA THR A 49 -4.85 7.36 6.20
C THR A 49 -5.59 8.68 6.25
N GLY A 50 -5.71 9.34 5.10
CA GLY A 50 -6.62 10.44 4.88
C GLY A 50 -7.88 9.90 4.20
N ALA A 51 -7.82 9.61 2.91
CA ALA A 51 -8.88 8.91 2.20
C ALA A 51 -8.88 7.43 2.56
N PRO A 52 -10.02 6.74 2.41
CA PRO A 52 -10.02 5.28 2.50
C PRO A 52 -9.11 4.68 1.43
N GLU A 53 -8.53 3.52 1.72
CA GLU A 53 -7.58 2.86 0.82
C GLU A 53 -7.96 1.42 0.58
N LEU A 54 -7.68 0.95 -0.63
CA LEU A 54 -7.68 -0.47 -0.94
C LEU A 54 -6.23 -0.85 -1.25
N MET A 55 -5.67 -1.74 -0.44
CA MET A 55 -4.31 -2.22 -0.59
C MET A 55 -4.32 -3.56 -1.31
N GLU A 56 -3.59 -3.64 -2.41
CA GLU A 56 -3.47 -4.85 -3.22
C GLU A 56 -2.06 -5.39 -3.07
N VAL A 57 -1.92 -6.68 -2.74
CA VAL A 57 -0.61 -7.32 -2.57
C VAL A 57 -0.24 -8.03 -3.86
N ASN A 58 0.86 -7.60 -4.49
CA ASN A 58 1.38 -8.21 -5.72
C ASN A 58 2.33 -9.35 -5.42
N ALA A 59 3.18 -9.20 -4.41
CA ALA A 59 4.18 -10.18 -4.02
C ALA A 59 4.52 -10.05 -2.55
N GLY A 60 4.97 -11.13 -1.95
CA GLY A 60 5.27 -11.17 -0.51
C GLY A 60 4.03 -11.41 0.32
N LYS A 61 4.17 -11.18 1.61
CA LYS A 61 3.03 -11.24 2.53
C LYS A 61 3.23 -10.30 3.70
N CYS A 62 2.12 -9.88 4.29
CA CYS A 62 2.11 -9.00 5.44
C CYS A 62 1.02 -9.42 6.40
N ARG A 63 1.09 -8.89 7.60
CA ARG A 63 -0.05 -8.90 8.51
C ARG A 63 -0.37 -7.49 8.92
N ILE A 64 -1.64 -7.20 9.08
CA ILE A 64 -2.11 -5.86 9.44
C ILE A 64 -3.05 -5.92 10.63
N ARG A 65 -3.08 -4.81 11.36
CA ARG A 65 -4.04 -4.60 12.44
C ARG A 65 -4.59 -3.20 12.29
N LEU A 66 -5.90 -3.11 12.06
CA LEU A 66 -6.58 -1.83 11.92
C LEU A 66 -6.72 -1.16 13.28
N GLN A 67 -6.83 0.17 13.28
CA GLN A 67 -7.01 0.95 14.49
C GLN A 67 -8.24 0.45 15.27
N GLY A 68 -8.05 0.20 16.57
CA GLY A 68 -9.12 -0.28 17.45
C GLY A 68 -9.32 -1.78 17.44
N GLU A 69 -8.63 -2.52 16.56
CA GLU A 69 -8.71 -3.98 16.51
C GLU A 69 -7.57 -4.61 17.32
N GLU A 70 -7.84 -5.78 17.87
CA GLU A 70 -6.83 -6.53 18.62
C GLU A 70 -6.17 -7.60 17.75
N ASN A 71 -6.89 -8.09 16.75
CA ASN A 71 -6.44 -9.19 15.91
C ASN A 71 -5.65 -8.72 14.70
N TRP A 72 -4.64 -9.51 14.35
CA TRP A 72 -3.88 -9.34 13.13
C TRP A 72 -4.47 -10.22 12.03
N ASN A 73 -4.54 -9.69 10.82
CA ASN A 73 -4.96 -10.44 9.63
C ASN A 73 -3.80 -10.53 8.66
N GLU A 74 -3.59 -11.69 8.08
CA GLU A 74 -2.49 -11.93 7.15
C GLU A 74 -2.99 -11.89 5.71
N TYR A 75 -2.21 -11.25 4.84
CA TYR A 75 -2.49 -11.15 3.41
C TYR A 75 -1.23 -11.47 2.62
N SER A 76 -1.41 -12.18 1.50
CA SER A 76 -0.31 -12.57 0.62
C SER A 76 -0.65 -12.24 -0.83
N ALA A 77 0.26 -12.55 -1.74
CA ALA A 77 0.14 -12.23 -3.16
C ALA A 77 -1.23 -12.63 -3.72
N GLY A 78 -1.86 -11.72 -4.44
CA GLY A 78 -3.18 -11.90 -5.02
C GLY A 78 -4.34 -11.50 -4.12
N GLN A 79 -4.07 -11.15 -2.87
CA GLN A 79 -5.10 -10.70 -1.93
C GLN A 79 -5.10 -9.18 -1.79
N GLN A 80 -6.18 -8.66 -1.23
CA GLN A 80 -6.33 -7.23 -1.01
C GLN A 80 -7.09 -6.99 0.29
N PHE A 81 -6.93 -5.78 0.85
CA PHE A 81 -7.63 -5.40 2.06
C PHE A 81 -7.97 -3.92 2.04
N ASN A 82 -9.07 -3.57 2.72
CA ASN A 82 -9.53 -2.19 2.85
C ASN A 82 -9.04 -1.58 4.15
N VAL A 83 -8.70 -0.29 4.11
CA VAL A 83 -8.35 0.49 5.29
C VAL A 83 -9.28 1.70 5.33
N PRO A 84 -9.95 1.95 6.48
CA PRO A 84 -10.83 3.13 6.62
C PRO A 84 -10.08 4.43 6.44
N GLY A 85 -10.79 5.48 6.02
CA GLY A 85 -10.26 6.83 5.97
C GLY A 85 -10.10 7.42 7.37
N ASN A 86 -9.28 8.46 7.48
CA ASN A 86 -9.01 9.18 8.73
C ASN A 86 -8.68 8.23 9.88
N SER A 87 -7.84 7.25 9.60
CA SER A 87 -7.52 6.17 10.52
C SER A 87 -6.03 5.86 10.48
N LYS A 88 -5.63 4.80 11.15
CA LYS A 88 -4.27 4.28 11.07
C LYS A 88 -4.29 2.77 11.14
N PHE A 89 -3.21 2.14 10.68
CA PHE A 89 -3.07 0.70 10.78
C PHE A 89 -1.60 0.32 10.98
N ASP A 90 -1.41 -0.79 11.67
CA ASP A 90 -0.10 -1.41 11.82
C ASP A 90 0.09 -2.40 10.68
N ILE A 91 1.30 -2.44 10.12
CA ILE A 91 1.67 -3.44 9.12
C ILE A 91 3.04 -4.01 9.47
N GLU A 92 3.14 -5.32 9.39
CA GLU A 92 4.40 -6.03 9.61
C GLU A 92 4.69 -6.94 8.44
N THR A 93 5.91 -6.89 7.94
CA THR A 93 6.38 -7.78 6.89
C THR A 93 7.70 -8.41 7.30
N VAL A 94 7.89 -9.68 6.96
CA VAL A 94 9.16 -10.39 7.18
C VAL A 94 9.94 -10.58 5.88
N GLU A 95 9.30 -10.29 4.75
CA GLU A 95 9.91 -10.26 3.43
C GLU A 95 9.41 -9.00 2.71
N MET A 96 10.08 -8.61 1.63
CA MET A 96 9.68 -7.42 0.88
C MET A 96 8.25 -7.58 0.37
N LEU A 97 7.41 -6.58 0.63
CA LEU A 97 6.04 -6.53 0.18
C LEU A 97 5.95 -5.62 -1.05
N ASP A 98 5.42 -6.13 -2.14
CA ASP A 98 5.15 -5.38 -3.36
C ASP A 98 3.65 -5.10 -3.41
N TYR A 99 3.24 -3.84 -3.52
CA TYR A 99 1.84 -3.47 -3.34
C TYR A 99 1.40 -2.35 -4.28
N VAL A 100 0.08 -2.26 -4.45
CA VAL A 100 -0.60 -1.11 -5.04
C VAL A 100 -1.53 -0.53 -3.98
N CYS A 101 -1.49 0.79 -3.79
CA CYS A 101 -2.44 1.49 -2.93
C CYS A 101 -3.43 2.24 -3.82
N HIS A 102 -4.70 1.85 -3.72
CA HIS A 102 -5.80 2.53 -4.40
C HIS A 102 -6.43 3.51 -3.40
N PHE A 103 -6.51 4.78 -3.77
CA PHE A 103 -7.20 5.79 -2.96
C PHE A 103 -8.66 5.87 -3.40
N LEU A 104 -9.57 5.71 -2.45
CA LEU A 104 -10.99 5.60 -2.73
C LEU A 104 -11.77 6.91 -2.46
#